data_15df50dc38182c4ddb11e9a634f10084
#
_entry.id   15df50dc38182c4ddb11e9a634f10084
#
_cell.length_a   1.000
_cell.length_b   1.000
_cell.length_c   1.000
_cell.angle_alpha   90.00
_cell.angle_beta   90.00
_cell.angle_gamma   90.00
#
_symmetry.space_group_name_H-M   'P 1'
#
loop_
_entity.id
_entity.type
_entity.pdbx_description
1 polymer ?
#
loop_
_entity_poly.entity_id
_entity_poly.type
_entity_poly.pdbx_seq_one_letter_code
_entity_poly.pdbx_strand_id
1 'polypeptide(L)'
;PDECEKSFREAKSQHAAVAPKYASKSDCQADFGENKCEQAPYRSAGGGSIFMPMMMGYMMGSMLGGRRSMASQPLYRTSKNPGSFRTADNRNVGAKTGQTRVASSTTRRPSFKSTTMSRGGFGASGGRFGSAAT
;
A
#
# COMPACT_ATOMS: atom_id res chain seq x y z
N PRO A 1 -18.49 -2.44 -13.31
CA PRO A 1 -18.37 -3.45 -14.34
C PRO A 1 -17.21 -4.41 -14.12
N ASP A 2 -17.07 -5.31 -15.05
CA ASP A 2 -16.13 -6.41 -14.93
C ASP A 2 -14.69 -5.97 -14.72
N GLU A 3 -14.31 -4.89 -15.39
CA GLU A 3 -12.93 -4.41 -15.26
C GLU A 3 -12.61 -3.92 -13.87
N CYS A 4 -13.55 -3.21 -13.25
CA CYS A 4 -13.33 -2.72 -11.90
C CYS A 4 -13.26 -3.86 -10.90
N GLU A 5 -14.14 -4.84 -11.05
CA GLU A 5 -14.12 -5.99 -10.17
C GLU A 5 -12.84 -6.80 -10.33
N LYS A 6 -12.41 -6.96 -11.56
CA LYS A 6 -11.18 -7.68 -11.83
C LYS A 6 -9.97 -6.96 -11.23
N SER A 7 -9.93 -5.64 -11.41
CA SER A 7 -8.84 -4.85 -10.86
C SER A 7 -8.84 -4.87 -9.35
N PHE A 8 -10.02 -4.83 -8.73
CA PHE A 8 -10.12 -4.89 -7.29
C PHE A 8 -9.60 -6.22 -6.78
N ARG A 9 -10.00 -7.33 -7.42
CA ARG A 9 -9.54 -8.65 -7.01
C ARG A 9 -8.05 -8.80 -7.20
N GLU A 10 -7.53 -8.23 -8.27
CA GLU A 10 -6.09 -8.28 -8.53
C GLU A 10 -5.33 -7.53 -7.46
N ALA A 11 -5.78 -6.31 -7.11
CA ALA A 11 -5.14 -5.54 -6.06
C ALA A 11 -5.24 -6.26 -4.73
N LYS A 12 -6.40 -6.83 -4.43
CA LYS A 12 -6.61 -7.52 -3.18
C LYS A 12 -5.72 -8.76 -3.08
N SER A 13 -5.51 -9.47 -4.17
CA SER A 13 -4.68 -10.65 -4.14
C SER A 13 -3.22 -10.29 -3.90
N GLN A 14 -2.78 -9.09 -4.29
CA GLN A 14 -1.43 -8.64 -4.03
C GLN A 14 -1.26 -8.06 -2.65
N HIS A 15 -2.37 -7.61 -2.05
CA HIS A 15 -2.33 -6.82 -0.82
C HIS A 15 -1.51 -7.49 0.28
N ALA A 16 -1.73 -8.77 0.53
CA ALA A 16 -1.02 -9.45 1.60
C ALA A 16 0.49 -9.48 1.38
N ALA A 17 0.90 -9.55 0.12
CA ALA A 17 2.33 -9.64 -0.18
C ALA A 17 3.02 -8.28 -0.17
N VAL A 18 2.33 -7.23 -0.61
CA VAL A 18 3.00 -5.94 -0.83
C VAL A 18 2.71 -4.91 0.25
N ALA A 19 1.68 -5.10 1.08
CA ALA A 19 1.37 -4.13 2.12
C ALA A 19 2.54 -3.99 3.08
N PRO A 20 2.74 -2.79 3.66
CA PRO A 20 3.76 -2.66 4.70
C PRO A 20 3.40 -3.54 5.89
N LYS A 21 4.41 -4.11 6.53
CA LYS A 21 4.21 -5.10 7.59
C LYS A 21 4.75 -4.58 8.91
N TYR A 22 4.09 -4.95 9.99
CA TYR A 22 4.45 -4.51 11.34
C TYR A 22 4.42 -5.72 12.28
N ALA A 23 5.33 -5.72 13.24
CA ALA A 23 5.35 -6.79 14.24
C ALA A 23 4.28 -6.57 15.31
N SER A 24 3.80 -5.34 15.48
CA SER A 24 2.78 -5.06 16.47
C SER A 24 1.63 -4.29 15.85
N LYS A 25 0.43 -4.56 16.36
CA LYS A 25 -0.75 -3.86 15.88
C LYS A 25 -0.69 -2.37 16.21
N SER A 26 -0.14 -2.03 17.37
CA SER A 26 -0.07 -0.63 17.77
C SER A 26 0.84 0.18 16.86
N ASP A 27 1.92 -0.41 16.37
CA ASP A 27 2.79 0.29 15.44
C ASP A 27 2.08 0.53 14.10
N CYS A 28 1.34 -0.47 13.63
CA CYS A 28 0.55 -0.31 12.42
C CYS A 28 -0.48 0.79 12.59
N GLN A 29 -1.17 0.79 13.72
CA GLN A 29 -2.19 1.80 13.98
C GLN A 29 -1.61 3.20 14.12
N ALA A 30 -0.39 3.30 14.61
CA ALA A 30 0.27 4.60 14.70
C ALA A 30 0.45 5.23 13.32
N ASP A 31 0.73 4.40 12.33
CA ASP A 31 0.96 4.91 10.97
C ASP A 31 -0.32 5.02 10.15
N PHE A 32 -1.29 4.15 10.37
CA PHE A 32 -2.48 4.09 9.52
C PHE A 32 -3.79 4.43 10.22
N GLY A 33 -3.80 4.47 11.56
CA GLY A 33 -4.99 4.84 12.31
C GLY A 33 -5.64 3.66 12.99
N GLU A 34 -6.42 3.98 14.03
CA GLU A 34 -7.16 2.97 14.78
C GLU A 34 -8.15 2.27 13.85
N ASN A 35 -8.30 0.97 14.04
CA ASN A 35 -9.23 0.16 13.28
C ASN A 35 -8.90 0.11 11.79
N LYS A 36 -7.67 0.46 11.41
CA LYS A 36 -7.25 0.44 10.02
C LYS A 36 -6.22 -0.66 9.75
N CYS A 37 -5.98 -1.53 10.71
CA CYS A 37 -4.97 -2.57 10.56
C CYS A 37 -5.61 -3.94 10.72
N GLU A 38 -5.03 -4.93 10.05
CA GLU A 38 -5.49 -6.30 10.11
C GLU A 38 -4.28 -7.21 10.23
N GLN A 39 -4.54 -8.43 10.66
CA GLN A 39 -3.48 -9.41 10.76
C GLN A 39 -3.21 -10.01 9.38
N ALA A 40 -1.94 -10.12 9.04
CA ALA A 40 -1.58 -10.75 7.78
C ALA A 40 -1.89 -12.25 7.84
N PRO A 41 -2.15 -12.88 6.69
CA PRO A 41 -2.52 -14.30 6.69
C PRO A 41 -1.38 -15.26 6.97
N TYR A 42 -0.20 -14.74 7.27
CA TYR A 42 0.95 -15.59 7.61
C TYR A 42 1.66 -15.00 8.82
N ARG A 43 2.60 -15.74 9.37
CA ARG A 43 3.32 -15.33 10.56
C ARG A 43 4.78 -15.07 10.24
N SER A 44 5.46 -14.38 11.14
CA SER A 44 6.88 -14.16 11.00
C SER A 44 7.64 -15.47 11.15
N ALA A 45 8.93 -15.46 10.80
CA ALA A 45 9.75 -16.65 10.89
C ALA A 45 9.81 -17.20 12.32
N GLY A 46 9.70 -16.32 13.32
CA GLY A 46 9.68 -16.74 14.70
C GLY A 46 8.31 -17.15 15.21
N GLY A 47 7.29 -17.18 14.36
CA GLY A 47 5.95 -17.57 14.75
C GLY A 47 5.07 -16.44 15.24
N GLY A 48 5.58 -15.22 15.30
CA GLY A 48 4.80 -14.08 15.77
C GLY A 48 3.82 -13.59 14.72
N SER A 49 2.77 -12.91 15.19
CA SER A 49 1.78 -12.32 14.30
C SER A 49 2.37 -11.14 13.55
N ILE A 50 1.88 -10.94 12.34
CA ILE A 50 2.27 -9.82 11.51
C ILE A 50 1.01 -9.02 11.20
N PHE A 51 1.13 -7.69 11.28
CA PHE A 51 0.00 -6.80 11.05
C PHE A 51 0.28 -5.91 9.84
N MET A 52 -0.78 -5.52 9.18
CA MET A 52 -0.68 -4.70 7.99
C MET A 52 -1.89 -3.78 7.90
N PRO A 53 -1.77 -2.64 7.22
CA PRO A 53 -2.93 -1.77 7.03
C PRO A 53 -3.95 -2.43 6.11
N MET A 54 -5.20 -2.06 6.28
CA MET A 54 -6.24 -2.48 5.37
C MET A 54 -6.12 -1.71 4.07
N MET A 55 -6.50 -2.36 2.99
CA MET A 55 -6.53 -1.71 1.69
C MET A 55 -7.64 -0.67 1.68
N MET A 56 -7.30 0.57 1.39
CA MET A 56 -8.25 1.67 1.40
C MET A 56 -8.72 2.07 0.02
N GLY A 57 -8.12 1.49 -0.99
CA GLY A 57 -8.47 1.74 -2.37
C GLY A 57 -7.53 0.95 -3.25
N TYR A 58 -7.67 1.14 -4.54
CA TYR A 58 -6.78 0.47 -5.47
C TYR A 58 -6.60 1.34 -6.70
N MET A 59 -5.47 1.14 -7.37
CA MET A 59 -5.13 1.87 -8.56
C MET A 59 -5.18 0.92 -9.75
N MET A 60 -5.94 1.30 -10.77
CA MET A 60 -6.00 0.56 -12.02
C MET A 60 -4.99 1.13 -12.99
N GLY A 61 -4.26 0.26 -13.64
CA GLY A 61 -3.39 0.70 -14.68
C GLY A 61 -4.18 1.19 -15.88
N SER A 62 -3.70 2.24 -16.49
CA SER A 62 -4.35 2.82 -17.66
C SER A 62 -3.61 2.38 -18.90
N MET A 63 -4.38 2.05 -19.94
CA MET A 63 -3.80 1.71 -21.22
C MET A 63 -3.99 2.85 -22.19
N LEU A 64 -2.90 3.37 -22.67
CA LEU A 64 -2.95 4.36 -23.73
C LEU A 64 -2.49 3.72 -25.03
N GLY A 65 -3.23 3.96 -26.08
CA GLY A 65 -2.86 3.46 -27.38
C GLY A 65 -2.94 1.97 -27.53
N GLY A 66 -3.81 1.31 -26.77
CA GLY A 66 -4.01 -0.12 -26.90
C GLY A 66 -2.93 -0.97 -26.31
N ARG A 67 -2.04 -0.39 -25.56
CA ARG A 67 -1.01 -1.16 -24.91
C ARG A 67 -1.57 -1.95 -23.75
N ARG A 68 -0.84 -2.99 -23.34
CA ARG A 68 -1.33 -3.78 -22.24
C ARG A 68 -1.42 -2.91 -20.97
N SER A 69 -2.40 -3.22 -20.17
CA SER A 69 -2.62 -2.47 -18.95
C SER A 69 -1.56 -2.80 -17.91
N MET A 70 -1.34 -1.85 -17.02
CA MET A 70 -0.49 -2.09 -15.87
C MET A 70 -1.27 -2.88 -14.83
N ALA A 71 -0.55 -3.61 -14.01
CA ALA A 71 -1.19 -4.37 -12.95
C ALA A 71 -1.85 -3.43 -11.96
N SER A 72 -3.02 -3.83 -11.46
CA SER A 72 -3.68 -3.09 -10.41
C SER A 72 -2.92 -3.27 -9.11
N GLN A 73 -2.96 -2.25 -8.25
CA GLN A 73 -2.25 -2.36 -6.99
C GLN A 73 -3.05 -1.70 -5.88
N PRO A 74 -2.85 -2.16 -4.63
CA PRO A 74 -3.59 -1.60 -3.50
C PRO A 74 -3.06 -0.23 -3.12
N LEU A 75 -3.95 0.57 -2.53
CA LEU A 75 -3.63 1.90 -2.04
C LEU A 75 -3.97 2.00 -0.57
N TYR A 76 -3.25 2.88 0.12
CA TYR A 76 -3.39 3.05 1.57
C TYR A 76 -3.46 4.52 1.92
N ARG A 77 -3.95 4.79 3.13
CA ARG A 77 -3.98 6.15 3.69
C ARG A 77 -3.30 6.13 5.04
N THR A 78 -2.49 7.14 5.30
CA THR A 78 -1.82 7.25 6.58
C THR A 78 -2.65 8.09 7.54
N SER A 79 -2.43 7.89 8.84
CA SER A 79 -3.16 8.65 9.85
C SER A 79 -2.79 10.13 9.83
N LYS A 80 -1.55 10.44 9.47
CA LYS A 80 -1.11 11.83 9.41
C LYS A 80 -1.59 12.56 8.17
N ASN A 81 -1.89 11.80 7.12
CA ASN A 81 -2.28 12.41 5.85
C ASN A 81 -3.41 11.63 5.22
N PRO A 82 -4.57 11.57 5.91
CA PRO A 82 -5.66 10.71 5.43
C PRO A 82 -6.33 11.21 4.17
N GLY A 83 -5.97 12.42 3.72
CA GLY A 83 -6.57 12.98 2.53
C GLY A 83 -5.95 12.51 1.23
N SER A 84 -4.87 11.75 1.27
CA SER A 84 -4.24 11.29 0.05
C SER A 84 -3.98 9.80 0.12
N PHE A 85 -3.89 9.18 -1.06
CA PHE A 85 -3.59 7.76 -1.17
C PHE A 85 -2.10 7.56 -1.41
N ARG A 86 -1.58 6.44 -0.92
CA ARG A 86 -0.20 6.05 -1.14
C ARG A 86 -0.13 4.61 -1.59
N THR A 87 0.84 4.33 -2.45
CA THR A 87 1.09 2.94 -2.85
C THR A 87 1.76 2.19 -1.71
N ALA A 88 1.86 0.87 -1.85
CA ALA A 88 2.54 0.05 -0.84
C ALA A 88 4.00 0.44 -0.69
N ASP A 89 4.60 1.02 -1.72
CA ASP A 89 5.97 1.51 -1.66
C ASP A 89 6.06 2.96 -1.22
N ASN A 90 4.97 3.47 -0.62
CA ASN A 90 4.96 4.79 0.02
C ASN A 90 5.07 5.96 -0.96
N ARG A 91 4.51 5.80 -2.16
CA ARG A 91 4.49 6.87 -3.14
C ARG A 91 3.12 7.52 -3.15
N ASN A 92 3.09 8.83 -3.09
CA ASN A 92 1.84 9.59 -3.04
C ASN A 92 1.21 9.64 -4.44
N VAL A 93 -0.05 9.25 -4.54
CA VAL A 93 -0.76 9.30 -5.81
C VAL A 93 -1.91 10.30 -5.78
N GLY A 94 -1.97 11.12 -4.74
CA GLY A 94 -2.94 12.20 -4.68
C GLY A 94 -4.21 11.82 -3.95
N ALA A 95 -5.14 12.75 -3.93
CA ALA A 95 -6.37 12.62 -3.16
C ALA A 95 -7.57 12.25 -4.03
N LYS A 96 -7.45 12.37 -5.32
CA LYS A 96 -8.60 12.18 -6.20
C LYS A 96 -8.88 10.73 -6.50
N THR A 97 -10.17 10.42 -6.61
CA THR A 97 -10.61 9.12 -7.09
C THR A 97 -11.03 9.30 -8.56
N GLY A 98 -11.19 8.17 -9.24
CA GLY A 98 -11.51 8.20 -10.64
C GLY A 98 -10.26 8.40 -11.48
N GLN A 99 -10.43 8.90 -12.68
CA GLN A 99 -9.30 9.09 -13.57
C GLN A 99 -8.47 10.27 -13.11
N THR A 100 -7.17 10.04 -13.02
CA THR A 100 -6.26 11.09 -12.60
C THR A 100 -4.88 10.77 -13.16
N ARG A 101 -4.06 11.80 -13.28
CA ARG A 101 -2.69 11.61 -13.74
C ARG A 101 -1.77 11.50 -12.57
N VAL A 102 -0.88 10.50 -12.62
CA VAL A 102 0.13 10.33 -11.60
C VAL A 102 1.47 10.15 -12.28
N ALA A 103 2.53 10.40 -11.55
CA ALA A 103 3.87 10.19 -12.07
C ALA A 103 4.05 8.72 -12.42
N SER A 104 4.74 8.44 -13.51
CA SER A 104 4.92 7.07 -13.94
C SER A 104 5.63 6.24 -12.89
N SER A 105 6.46 6.87 -12.06
CA SER A 105 7.14 6.14 -10.98
C SER A 105 6.17 5.58 -9.96
N THR A 106 4.98 6.18 -9.81
CA THR A 106 4.00 5.68 -8.84
C THR A 106 3.21 4.49 -9.36
N THR A 107 3.32 4.20 -10.66
CA THR A 107 2.63 3.05 -11.24
C THR A 107 3.48 1.79 -11.24
N ARG A 108 4.67 1.87 -10.70
CA ARG A 108 5.55 0.72 -10.59
C ARG A 108 4.92 -0.35 -9.73
N ARG A 109 5.18 -1.59 -10.09
CA ARG A 109 4.69 -2.71 -9.30
C ARG A 109 5.30 -2.63 -7.90
N PRO A 110 4.47 -2.74 -6.85
CA PRO A 110 5.01 -2.71 -5.48
C PRO A 110 5.91 -3.90 -5.22
N SER A 111 6.88 -3.70 -4.36
CA SER A 111 7.79 -4.76 -3.98
C SER A 111 7.18 -5.61 -2.87
N PHE A 112 7.60 -6.87 -2.83
CA PHE A 112 7.19 -7.78 -1.77
C PHE A 112 7.78 -7.31 -0.44
N LYS A 113 6.96 -7.33 0.62
CA LYS A 113 7.39 -6.89 1.93
C LYS A 113 7.52 -8.08 2.86
N SER A 114 8.73 -8.57 3.01
CA SER A 114 9.00 -9.73 3.84
C SER A 114 9.47 -9.38 5.25
N THR A 115 9.82 -8.12 5.49
CA THR A 115 10.27 -7.69 6.80
C THR A 115 9.30 -6.69 7.40
N THR A 116 9.32 -6.57 8.73
CA THR A 116 8.45 -5.64 9.42
C THR A 116 9.16 -4.33 9.66
N MET A 117 8.35 -3.28 9.86
CA MET A 117 8.87 -1.96 10.19
C MET A 117 8.25 -1.50 11.50
N SER A 118 8.81 -0.44 12.06
CA SER A 118 8.31 0.16 13.30
C SER A 118 7.41 1.34 12.95
N ARG A 119 6.72 1.85 13.98
CA ARG A 119 5.92 3.04 13.79
C ARG A 119 6.78 4.16 13.22
N GLY A 120 6.20 4.97 12.36
CA GLY A 120 6.94 6.01 11.65
C GLY A 120 7.65 5.51 10.41
N GLY A 121 7.58 4.20 10.12
CA GLY A 121 8.26 3.64 8.97
C GLY A 121 7.51 3.82 7.66
N PHE A 122 6.29 4.33 7.71
CA PHE A 122 5.49 4.53 6.50
C PHE A 122 4.91 5.94 6.51
N GLY A 123 4.59 6.44 5.33
CA GLY A 123 4.07 7.80 5.17
C GLY A 123 5.20 8.74 4.81
N ALA A 124 4.96 10.03 5.02
CA ALA A 124 5.96 11.04 4.65
C ALA A 124 7.24 10.85 5.46
N SER A 125 7.09 10.55 6.76
CA SER A 125 8.24 10.33 7.62
C SER A 125 8.99 9.07 7.21
N GLY A 126 8.26 8.03 6.87
CA GLY A 126 8.86 6.78 6.47
C GLY A 126 9.66 6.90 5.19
N GLY A 127 9.12 7.63 4.22
CA GLY A 127 9.84 7.84 2.98
C GLY A 127 11.15 8.56 3.17
N ARG A 128 11.13 9.60 3.99
CA ARG A 128 12.33 10.37 4.28
C ARG A 128 13.32 9.52 5.08
N PHE A 129 12.81 8.81 6.05
CA PHE A 129 13.66 7.99 6.89
C PHE A 129 14.33 6.90 6.09
N GLY A 130 13.59 6.29 5.19
CA GLY A 130 14.15 5.29 4.31
C GLY A 130 15.29 5.86 3.46
N SER A 131 15.14 7.08 2.97
CA SER A 131 16.20 7.73 2.21
C SER A 131 17.42 7.97 3.08
N ALA A 132 17.22 8.38 4.33
CA ALA A 132 18.32 8.63 5.22
C ALA A 132 19.07 7.36 5.59
N ALA A 133 18.37 6.23 5.58
CA ALA A 133 18.99 4.97 5.94
C ALA A 133 19.92 4.43 4.86
N THR A 134 19.82 4.98 3.68
CA THR A 134 20.70 4.56 2.60
C THR A 134 21.91 5.48 2.51
#